data_1e3977ee42598f5a925fef301dcd1cde
#
_entry.id   1e3977ee42598f5a925fef301dcd1cde
#
_cell.length_a   1.000
_cell.length_b   1.000
_cell.length_c   1.000
_cell.angle_alpha   90.00
_cell.angle_beta   90.00
_cell.angle_gamma   90.00
#
_symmetry.space_group_name_H-M   'P 1'
#
loop_
_entity.id
_entity.type
_entity.pdbx_description
1 polymer ?
#
loop_
_entity_poly.entity_id
_entity_poly.type
_entity_poly.pdbx_seq_one_letter_code
_entity_poly.pdbx_strand_id
1 'polypeptide(L)'
;MVTDFRPETGGPTQREQPYSILIADDDRGNRETLGDVLRAHGFRTVLAADGGEAVEIVQVEMIHLVLIDMHMPRLTGLEALNVLRNSLQRVLPAVLMTADATNDLMREAFRAQVYSVIPKPVNLNIVLHTLARALAKVYGPPPDAAAPDIAAGLPAVRKSAPHDGG
;
A
#
# COMPACT_ATOMS: atom_id res chain seq x y z
N MET A 1 16.19 -42.76 -25.67
CA MET A 1 15.80 -41.35 -25.60
C MET A 1 15.75 -40.93 -24.14
N VAL A 2 16.73 -40.20 -23.72
CA VAL A 2 16.78 -39.69 -22.37
C VAL A 2 16.07 -38.34 -22.37
N THR A 3 14.89 -38.26 -21.76
CA THR A 3 14.23 -36.99 -21.45
C THR A 3 14.99 -36.34 -20.31
N ASP A 4 15.67 -35.27 -20.64
CA ASP A 4 16.38 -34.44 -19.68
C ASP A 4 15.32 -33.71 -18.82
N PHE A 5 14.92 -34.34 -17.72
CA PHE A 5 14.09 -33.72 -16.72
C PHE A 5 14.99 -32.79 -15.88
N ARG A 6 15.09 -31.53 -16.27
CA ARG A 6 15.61 -30.49 -15.39
C ARG A 6 14.55 -30.21 -14.35
N PRO A 7 14.80 -30.46 -13.07
CA PRO A 7 13.95 -29.91 -12.05
C PRO A 7 14.05 -28.39 -12.15
N GLU A 8 12.95 -27.76 -12.52
CA GLU A 8 12.81 -26.33 -12.34
C GLU A 8 13.02 -26.07 -10.85
N THR A 9 14.20 -25.60 -10.49
CA THR A 9 14.43 -25.02 -9.18
C THR A 9 13.57 -23.79 -9.14
N GLY A 10 12.35 -23.95 -8.60
CA GLY A 10 11.47 -22.84 -8.32
C GLY A 10 12.19 -21.94 -7.31
N GLY A 11 12.93 -20.97 -7.82
CA GLY A 11 13.33 -19.84 -7.03
C GLY A 11 12.07 -19.16 -6.48
N PRO A 12 12.19 -18.39 -5.39
CA PRO A 12 11.04 -17.69 -4.85
C PRO A 12 10.32 -16.97 -6.00
N THR A 13 9.04 -17.24 -6.12
CA THR A 13 8.18 -16.63 -7.14
C THR A 13 8.26 -15.12 -6.94
N GLN A 14 9.17 -14.49 -7.65
CA GLN A 14 9.15 -13.05 -7.79
C GLN A 14 7.79 -12.72 -8.40
N ARG A 15 7.09 -11.81 -7.78
CA ARG A 15 5.86 -11.31 -8.37
C ARG A 15 6.23 -10.72 -9.73
N GLU A 16 5.88 -11.40 -10.79
CA GLU A 16 6.25 -11.03 -12.16
C GLU A 16 5.66 -9.69 -12.58
N GLN A 17 4.65 -9.21 -11.85
CA GLN A 17 3.98 -7.96 -12.15
C GLN A 17 3.97 -7.01 -10.94
N PRO A 18 4.20 -5.70 -11.19
CA PRO A 18 4.15 -4.70 -10.14
C PRO A 18 2.76 -4.57 -9.55
N TYR A 19 2.69 -4.08 -8.31
CA TYR A 19 1.42 -3.68 -7.71
C TYR A 19 0.79 -2.53 -8.50
N SER A 20 -0.52 -2.61 -8.71
CA SER A 20 -1.32 -1.57 -9.35
C SER A 20 -1.97 -0.69 -8.30
N ILE A 21 -1.69 0.59 -8.37
CA ILE A 21 -2.23 1.62 -7.47
C ILE A 21 -3.20 2.49 -8.25
N LEU A 22 -4.43 2.57 -7.78
CA LEU A 22 -5.40 3.52 -8.29
C LEU A 22 -5.23 4.85 -7.55
N ILE A 23 -5.03 5.92 -8.28
CA ILE A 23 -4.96 7.29 -7.75
C ILE A 23 -6.20 8.04 -8.20
N ALA A 24 -7.06 8.39 -7.26
CA ALA A 24 -8.26 9.17 -7.51
C ALA A 24 -8.11 10.55 -6.85
N ASP A 25 -8.05 11.59 -7.67
CA ASP A 25 -7.96 12.98 -7.26
C ASP A 25 -8.55 13.83 -8.37
N ASP A 26 -9.40 14.82 -8.06
CA ASP A 26 -9.98 15.71 -9.03
C ASP A 26 -9.01 16.78 -9.54
N ASP A 27 -7.94 17.06 -8.81
CA ASP A 27 -6.86 17.92 -9.26
C ASP A 27 -5.89 17.13 -10.17
N ARG A 28 -5.85 17.52 -11.44
CA ARG A 28 -5.02 16.86 -12.45
C ARG A 28 -3.54 16.92 -12.11
N GLY A 29 -3.05 18.05 -11.64
CA GLY A 29 -1.64 18.24 -11.29
C GLY A 29 -1.20 17.30 -10.16
N ASN A 30 -1.99 17.20 -9.10
CA ASN A 30 -1.73 16.27 -8.00
C ASN A 30 -1.77 14.82 -8.47
N ARG A 31 -2.78 14.47 -9.23
CA ARG A 31 -2.97 13.12 -9.77
C ARG A 31 -1.80 12.67 -10.65
N GLU A 32 -1.38 13.51 -11.57
CA GLU A 32 -0.26 13.23 -12.47
C GLU A 32 1.08 13.17 -11.72
N THR A 33 1.33 14.10 -10.80
CA THR A 33 2.55 14.12 -9.98
C THR A 33 2.68 12.84 -9.15
N LEU A 34 1.64 12.45 -8.46
CA LEU A 34 1.61 11.20 -7.70
C LEU A 34 1.83 9.99 -8.61
N GLY A 35 1.17 9.97 -9.76
CA GLY A 35 1.35 8.91 -10.75
C GLY A 35 2.78 8.76 -11.22
N ASP A 36 3.44 9.87 -11.55
CA ASP A 36 4.83 9.87 -12.00
C ASP A 36 5.79 9.37 -10.91
N VAL A 37 5.62 9.82 -9.68
CA VAL A 37 6.44 9.39 -8.55
C VAL A 37 6.27 7.90 -8.28
N LEU A 38 5.05 7.41 -8.25
CA LEU A 38 4.79 5.99 -7.99
C LEU A 38 5.30 5.10 -9.12
N ARG A 39 5.16 5.51 -10.37
CA ARG A 39 5.74 4.77 -11.51
C ARG A 39 7.26 4.70 -11.41
N ALA A 40 7.91 5.80 -11.04
CA ALA A 40 9.37 5.83 -10.84
C ALA A 40 9.84 4.87 -9.74
N HIS A 41 8.97 4.52 -8.80
CA HIS A 41 9.22 3.55 -7.72
C HIS A 41 8.73 2.12 -8.02
N GLY A 42 8.41 1.84 -9.27
CA GLY A 42 8.09 0.49 -9.73
C GLY A 42 6.63 0.07 -9.58
N PHE A 43 5.72 0.98 -9.27
CA PHE A 43 4.29 0.70 -9.25
C PHE A 43 3.65 0.90 -10.63
N ARG A 44 2.67 0.09 -10.95
CA ARG A 44 1.73 0.42 -12.01
C ARG A 44 0.70 1.40 -11.45
N THR A 45 0.41 2.47 -12.16
CA THR A 45 -0.58 3.45 -11.73
C THR A 45 -1.74 3.56 -12.69
N VAL A 46 -2.93 3.67 -12.15
CA VAL A 46 -4.17 3.95 -12.88
C VAL A 46 -4.76 5.21 -12.27
N LEU A 47 -5.17 6.16 -13.11
CA LEU A 47 -5.61 7.48 -12.67
C LEU A 47 -7.13 7.63 -12.86
N ALA A 48 -7.79 8.16 -11.85
CA ALA A 48 -9.20 8.51 -11.89
C ALA A 48 -9.40 9.98 -11.50
N ALA A 49 -10.23 10.68 -12.23
CA ALA A 49 -10.51 12.09 -11.99
C ALA A 49 -11.63 12.32 -10.95
N ASP A 50 -12.40 11.30 -10.65
CA ASP A 50 -13.49 11.35 -9.67
C ASP A 50 -13.79 9.97 -9.08
N GLY A 51 -14.66 9.93 -8.07
CA GLY A 51 -15.02 8.70 -7.38
C GLY A 51 -15.80 7.71 -8.24
N GLY A 52 -16.62 8.18 -9.16
CA GLY A 52 -17.37 7.34 -10.10
C GLY A 52 -16.44 6.60 -11.06
N GLU A 53 -15.47 7.31 -11.62
CA GLU A 53 -14.44 6.71 -12.47
C GLU A 53 -13.59 5.68 -11.69
N ALA A 54 -13.24 6.01 -10.44
CA ALA A 54 -12.52 5.07 -9.58
C ALA A 54 -13.29 3.76 -9.37
N VAL A 55 -14.59 3.84 -9.13
CA VAL A 55 -15.47 2.66 -8.97
C VAL A 55 -15.49 1.83 -10.26
N GLU A 56 -15.64 2.46 -11.40
CA GLU A 56 -15.65 1.78 -12.70
C GLU A 56 -14.32 1.05 -12.99
N ILE A 57 -13.20 1.70 -12.71
CA ILE A 57 -11.86 1.12 -12.92
C ILE A 57 -11.67 -0.14 -12.09
N VAL A 58 -12.01 -0.12 -10.83
CA VAL A 58 -11.82 -1.28 -9.94
C VAL A 58 -12.67 -2.49 -10.35
N GLN A 59 -13.77 -2.27 -11.05
CA GLN A 59 -14.60 -3.36 -11.57
C GLN A 59 -13.98 -4.09 -12.77
N VAL A 60 -13.13 -3.42 -13.53
CA VAL A 60 -12.57 -3.96 -14.78
C VAL A 60 -11.06 -4.19 -14.72
N GLU A 61 -10.36 -3.58 -13.78
CA GLU A 61 -8.92 -3.71 -13.61
C GLU A 61 -8.54 -4.26 -12.25
N MET A 62 -7.46 -5.04 -12.19
CA MET A 62 -6.90 -5.48 -10.92
C MET A 62 -6.16 -4.33 -10.25
N ILE A 63 -6.74 -3.82 -9.19
CA ILE A 63 -6.15 -2.79 -8.34
C ILE A 63 -5.77 -3.41 -6.99
N HIS A 64 -4.57 -3.14 -6.52
CA HIS A 64 -4.04 -3.66 -5.25
C HIS A 64 -4.23 -2.70 -4.09
N LEU A 65 -4.25 -1.39 -4.37
CA LEU A 65 -4.43 -0.35 -3.37
C LEU A 65 -5.06 0.89 -4.02
N VAL A 66 -5.90 1.59 -3.27
CA VAL A 66 -6.50 2.87 -3.68
C VAL A 66 -5.90 4.00 -2.85
N LEU A 67 -5.36 4.99 -3.53
CA LEU A 67 -4.95 6.29 -2.98
C LEU A 67 -5.99 7.33 -3.44
N ILE A 68 -6.81 7.81 -2.54
CA ILE A 68 -8.01 8.57 -2.90
C ILE A 68 -8.13 9.87 -2.12
N ASP A 69 -8.44 10.94 -2.84
CA ASP A 69 -8.77 12.25 -2.26
C ASP A 69 -10.15 12.20 -1.59
N MET A 70 -10.26 12.77 -0.40
CA MET A 70 -11.55 12.91 0.29
C MET A 70 -12.51 13.83 -0.47
N HIS A 71 -12.02 14.96 -0.96
CA HIS A 71 -12.86 16.01 -1.56
C HIS A 71 -12.85 15.91 -3.09
N MET A 72 -13.87 15.26 -3.61
CA MET A 72 -14.13 15.16 -5.04
C MET A 72 -15.60 15.48 -5.33
N PRO A 73 -15.92 16.01 -6.52
CA PRO A 73 -17.30 16.26 -6.88
C PRO A 73 -18.10 14.95 -6.99
N ARG A 74 -19.38 14.98 -6.69
CA ARG A 74 -20.36 13.88 -6.75
C ARG A 74 -20.20 12.83 -5.68
N LEU A 75 -19.05 12.20 -5.55
CA LEU A 75 -18.74 11.24 -4.50
C LEU A 75 -17.50 11.70 -3.73
N THR A 76 -17.59 11.74 -2.40
CA THR A 76 -16.41 11.88 -1.56
C THR A 76 -15.55 10.63 -1.63
N GLY A 77 -14.29 10.75 -1.21
CA GLY A 77 -13.40 9.58 -1.14
C GLY A 77 -13.96 8.44 -0.30
N LEU A 78 -14.55 8.75 0.86
CA LEU A 78 -15.17 7.74 1.72
C LEU A 78 -16.43 7.11 1.10
N GLU A 79 -17.27 7.90 0.46
CA GLU A 79 -18.43 7.38 -0.26
C GLU A 79 -18.02 6.43 -1.38
N ALA A 80 -17.01 6.81 -2.18
CA ALA A 80 -16.46 5.96 -3.22
C ALA A 80 -15.90 4.64 -2.65
N LEU A 81 -15.17 4.70 -1.54
CA LEU A 81 -14.65 3.51 -0.86
C LEU A 81 -15.76 2.59 -0.35
N ASN A 82 -16.84 3.14 0.17
CA ASN A 82 -17.99 2.33 0.59
C ASN A 82 -18.62 1.59 -0.60
N VAL A 83 -18.78 2.26 -1.74
CA VAL A 83 -19.28 1.61 -2.96
C VAL A 83 -18.32 0.50 -3.40
N LEU A 84 -17.04 0.76 -3.42
CA LEU A 84 -16.02 -0.22 -3.81
C LEU A 84 -16.03 -1.45 -2.91
N ARG A 85 -16.10 -1.28 -1.60
CA ARG A 85 -16.10 -2.39 -0.64
C ARG A 85 -17.35 -3.25 -0.70
N ASN A 86 -18.49 -2.64 -0.99
CA ASN A 86 -19.74 -3.37 -1.14
C ASN A 86 -19.79 -4.20 -2.43
N SER A 87 -19.01 -3.81 -3.44
CA SER A 87 -18.98 -4.50 -4.74
C SER A 87 -17.85 -5.53 -4.86
N LEU A 88 -16.84 -5.47 -3.99
CA LEU A 88 -15.70 -6.38 -4.04
C LEU A 88 -15.79 -7.46 -2.95
N GLN A 89 -15.46 -8.69 -3.32
CA GLN A 89 -15.36 -9.85 -2.41
C GLN A 89 -13.93 -10.05 -1.89
N ARG A 90 -13.12 -9.02 -1.91
CA ARG A 90 -11.73 -9.06 -1.44
C ARG A 90 -11.37 -7.81 -0.67
N VAL A 91 -10.33 -7.90 0.14
CA VAL A 91 -9.78 -6.74 0.84
C VAL A 91 -9.08 -5.85 -0.17
N LEU A 92 -9.48 -4.57 -0.22
CA LEU A 92 -8.82 -3.54 -0.99
C LEU A 92 -8.31 -2.47 -0.02
N PRO A 93 -7.01 -2.43 0.25
CA PRO A 93 -6.45 -1.41 1.12
C PRO A 93 -6.60 -0.02 0.50
N ALA A 94 -6.94 0.95 1.32
CA ALA A 94 -7.18 2.32 0.90
C ALA A 94 -6.42 3.31 1.79
N VAL A 95 -5.85 4.31 1.16
CA VAL A 95 -5.22 5.46 1.81
C VAL A 95 -5.98 6.71 1.37
N LEU A 96 -6.45 7.47 2.34
CA LEU A 96 -7.23 8.68 2.11
C LEU A 96 -6.33 9.90 2.20
N MET A 97 -6.48 10.83 1.27
CA MET A 97 -5.80 12.13 1.30
C MET A 97 -6.83 13.23 1.60
N THR A 98 -6.51 14.17 2.47
CA THR A 98 -7.42 15.27 2.80
C THR A 98 -6.68 16.55 3.16
N ALA A 99 -7.23 17.69 2.75
CA ALA A 99 -6.77 19.01 3.19
C ALA A 99 -7.27 19.36 4.61
N ASP A 100 -8.29 18.66 5.10
CA ASP A 100 -8.95 18.95 6.38
C ASP A 100 -9.18 17.65 7.17
N ALA A 101 -8.20 17.28 7.98
CA ALA A 101 -8.25 16.09 8.82
C ALA A 101 -8.95 16.39 10.15
N THR A 102 -10.27 16.56 10.12
CA THR A 102 -11.08 16.74 11.32
C THR A 102 -11.21 15.44 12.11
N ASN A 103 -11.53 15.57 13.41
CA ASN A 103 -11.80 14.39 14.26
C ASN A 103 -12.96 13.55 13.71
N ASP A 104 -14.00 14.19 13.16
CA ASP A 104 -15.13 13.47 12.57
C ASP A 104 -14.70 12.69 11.34
N LEU A 105 -13.90 13.27 10.46
CA LEU A 105 -13.33 12.57 9.31
C LEU A 105 -12.48 11.38 9.73
N MET A 106 -11.65 11.55 10.76
CA MET A 106 -10.80 10.47 11.27
C MET A 106 -11.64 9.30 11.82
N ARG A 107 -12.76 9.59 12.50
CA ARG A 107 -13.69 8.55 12.96
C ARG A 107 -14.36 7.82 11.79
N GLU A 108 -14.83 8.56 10.80
CA GLU A 108 -15.44 7.97 9.60
C GLU A 108 -14.44 7.11 8.81
N ALA A 109 -13.21 7.59 8.65
CA ALA A 109 -12.14 6.84 8.01
C ALA A 109 -11.81 5.54 8.76
N PHE A 110 -11.79 5.59 10.08
CA PHE A 110 -11.59 4.41 10.92
C PHE A 110 -12.73 3.39 10.74
N ARG A 111 -13.99 3.84 10.77
CA ARG A 111 -15.16 2.98 10.52
C ARG A 111 -15.15 2.37 9.11
N ALA A 112 -14.70 3.13 8.13
CA ALA A 112 -14.54 2.67 6.75
C ALA A 112 -13.29 1.78 6.55
N GLN A 113 -12.55 1.48 7.61
CA GLN A 113 -11.33 0.65 7.56
C GLN A 113 -10.28 1.17 6.57
N VAL A 114 -10.14 2.48 6.48
CA VAL A 114 -9.07 3.14 5.76
C VAL A 114 -7.75 2.80 6.45
N TYR A 115 -6.74 2.41 5.70
CA TYR A 115 -5.45 2.06 6.26
C TYR A 115 -4.75 3.26 6.90
N SER A 116 -4.78 4.41 6.23
CA SER A 116 -4.18 5.65 6.71
C SER A 116 -4.84 6.86 6.10
N VAL A 117 -4.79 7.97 6.80
CA VAL A 117 -5.19 9.29 6.31
C VAL A 117 -3.94 10.17 6.21
N ILE A 118 -3.69 10.71 5.03
CA ILE A 118 -2.54 11.58 4.75
C ILE A 118 -3.03 13.00 4.55
N PRO A 119 -2.53 13.98 5.33
CA PRO A 119 -2.90 15.37 5.15
C PRO A 119 -2.31 15.95 3.85
N LYS A 120 -3.05 16.84 3.21
CA LYS A 120 -2.57 17.67 2.09
C LYS A 120 -1.95 18.97 2.64
N PRO A 121 -0.88 19.49 2.02
CA PRO A 121 -0.17 18.95 0.86
C PRO A 121 0.58 17.65 1.22
N VAL A 122 0.50 16.67 0.34
CA VAL A 122 1.06 15.36 0.64
C VAL A 122 2.59 15.37 0.59
N ASN A 123 3.20 14.72 1.56
CA ASN A 123 4.62 14.42 1.55
C ASN A 123 4.84 13.11 0.80
N LEU A 124 5.57 13.15 -0.30
CA LEU A 124 5.78 11.99 -1.18
C LEU A 124 6.47 10.82 -0.47
N ASN A 125 7.41 11.10 0.43
CA ASN A 125 8.07 10.05 1.22
C ASN A 125 7.08 9.35 2.16
N ILE A 126 6.18 10.10 2.77
CA ILE A 126 5.11 9.54 3.62
C ILE A 126 4.17 8.69 2.77
N VAL A 127 3.79 9.15 1.58
CA VAL A 127 2.95 8.37 0.66
C VAL A 127 3.62 7.05 0.33
N LEU A 128 4.86 7.07 -0.16
CA LEU A 128 5.60 5.87 -0.53
C LEU A 128 5.73 4.87 0.63
N HIS A 129 6.09 5.36 1.80
CA HIS A 129 6.22 4.53 3.00
C HIS A 129 4.88 3.93 3.43
N THR A 130 3.81 4.73 3.41
CA THR A 130 2.47 4.28 3.76
C THR A 130 1.95 3.22 2.79
N LEU A 131 2.14 3.41 1.49
CA LEU A 131 1.74 2.43 0.48
C LEU A 131 2.49 1.11 0.65
N ALA A 132 3.80 1.17 0.85
CA ALA A 132 4.62 -0.03 1.06
C ALA A 132 4.15 -0.82 2.27
N ARG A 133 3.85 -0.18 3.38
CA ARG A 133 3.34 -0.82 4.60
C ARG A 133 1.93 -1.39 4.42
N ALA A 134 1.05 -0.67 3.76
CA ALA A 134 -0.32 -1.13 3.48
C ALA A 134 -0.31 -2.38 2.59
N LEU A 135 0.50 -2.37 1.54
CA LEU A 135 0.66 -3.52 0.64
C LEU A 135 1.27 -4.72 1.37
N ALA A 136 2.29 -4.50 2.19
CA ALA A 136 2.91 -5.57 2.98
C ALA A 136 1.92 -6.21 3.96
N LYS A 137 1.06 -5.41 4.58
CA LYS A 137 0.04 -5.91 5.51
C LYS A 137 -0.98 -6.83 4.82
N VAL A 138 -1.40 -6.52 3.60
CA VAL A 138 -2.44 -7.26 2.88
C VAL A 138 -1.85 -8.41 2.06
N TYR A 139 -0.72 -8.19 1.40
CA TYR A 139 -0.14 -9.12 0.42
C TYR A 139 1.15 -9.79 0.89
N GLY A 140 1.64 -9.44 2.07
CA GLY A 140 2.92 -9.92 2.60
C GLY A 140 4.10 -9.03 2.20
N PRO A 141 5.25 -9.18 2.88
CA PRO A 141 6.45 -8.41 2.59
C PRO A 141 6.97 -8.72 1.17
N PRO A 142 7.65 -7.73 0.53
CA PRO A 142 8.26 -7.98 -0.76
C PRO A 142 9.32 -9.09 -0.67
N PRO A 143 9.50 -9.90 -1.71
CA PRO A 143 10.41 -11.06 -1.68
C PRO A 143 11.88 -10.71 -1.40
N ASP A 144 12.29 -9.47 -1.70
CA ASP A 144 13.65 -8.98 -1.47
C ASP A 144 13.84 -8.21 -0.15
N ALA A 145 12.79 -8.06 0.64
CA ALA A 145 12.93 -7.56 2.00
C ALA A 145 13.50 -8.70 2.86
N ALA A 146 14.82 -8.89 2.77
CA ALA A 146 15.52 -9.62 3.83
C ALA A 146 15.12 -8.95 5.14
N ALA A 147 14.49 -9.69 6.04
CA ALA A 147 14.28 -9.22 7.39
C ALA A 147 15.64 -8.68 7.88
N PRO A 148 15.70 -7.43 8.39
CA PRO A 148 16.96 -6.96 8.95
C PRO A 148 17.41 -8.02 9.93
N ASP A 149 18.63 -8.48 9.74
CA ASP A 149 19.21 -9.48 10.63
C ASP A 149 19.42 -8.83 12.00
N ILE A 150 18.36 -8.84 12.79
CA ILE A 150 18.36 -8.28 14.15
C ILE A 150 19.36 -9.06 15.03
N ALA A 151 19.77 -10.24 14.59
CA ALA A 151 20.74 -11.06 15.30
C ALA A 151 22.20 -10.60 15.10
N ALA A 152 22.49 -9.86 14.01
CA ALA A 152 23.87 -9.42 13.70
C ALA A 152 24.36 -8.22 14.49
N GLY A 153 23.51 -7.58 15.32
CA GLY A 153 23.84 -6.35 16.03
C GLY A 153 23.74 -6.38 17.55
N LEU A 154 23.38 -7.49 18.15
CA LEU A 154 23.35 -7.62 19.60
C LEU A 154 24.74 -8.03 20.09
N PRO A 155 25.42 -7.20 20.92
CA PRO A 155 26.65 -7.65 21.58
C PRO A 155 26.32 -8.88 22.43
N ALA A 156 27.14 -9.91 22.29
CA ALA A 156 27.03 -11.10 23.13
C ALA A 156 27.00 -10.67 24.58
N VAL A 157 25.91 -10.95 25.28
CA VAL A 157 25.85 -10.76 26.73
C VAL A 157 26.82 -11.77 27.32
N ARG A 158 27.98 -11.28 27.79
CA ARG A 158 28.88 -12.10 28.61
C ARG A 158 28.14 -12.43 29.90
N LYS A 159 27.75 -13.68 30.03
CA LYS A 159 27.41 -14.20 31.38
C LYS A 159 28.64 -14.06 32.24
N SER A 160 28.60 -13.14 33.19
CA SER A 160 29.58 -13.11 34.26
C SER A 160 29.45 -14.44 35.05
N ALA A 161 30.51 -15.16 35.10
CA ALA A 161 30.59 -16.34 35.94
C ALA A 161 30.37 -15.96 37.42
N PRO A 162 29.68 -16.81 38.19
CA PRO A 162 29.54 -16.57 39.61
C PRO A 162 30.92 -16.57 40.28
N HIS A 163 31.21 -15.52 41.01
CA HIS A 163 32.40 -15.46 41.85
C HIS A 163 32.14 -16.38 43.04
N ASP A 164 32.78 -17.55 43.02
CA ASP A 164 32.88 -18.40 44.21
C ASP A 164 33.89 -17.75 45.14
N GLY A 165 33.43 -17.09 46.16
CA GLY A 165 34.19 -16.61 47.29
C GLY A 165 34.12 -17.63 48.40
N GLY A 166 35.24 -18.31 48.61
CA GLY A 166 35.47 -19.09 49.80
C GLY A 166 35.81 -18.25 51.02
#